data_0c60f0cdf657bd165f39b69e164e5576
#
_entry.id   0c60f0cdf657bd165f39b69e164e5576
#
_cell.length_a   1.000
_cell.length_b   1.000
_cell.length_c   1.000
_cell.angle_alpha   90.00
_cell.angle_beta   90.00
_cell.angle_gamma   90.00
#
_symmetry.space_group_name_H-M   'P 1'
#
loop_
_entity.id
_entity.type
_entity.pdbx_description
1 polymer ?
#
loop_
_entity_poly.entity_id
_entity_poly.type
_entity_poly.pdbx_seq_one_letter_code
_entity_poly.pdbx_strand_id
1 'polypeptide(L)'
;MGKLRCDWCIGNPLYEQYHDEEWGVPVFDDNTLFEFLILETFQAGLSWITVLRKRENFRAAFDNFDYKKVAKYNQDKIDTLLENAGIIRNRLKIKATITNAQAFMAIQKEFGSFNKYIWKFTDGKPIKNTFKSMSEIPANTLLSDTISKDLKKRGFKFVGTTVIYAHMQATGMVNDHKVDCFRYNEV
;
A
#
# COMPACT_ATOMS: atom_id res chain seq x y z
N MET A 1 16.02 -14.74 24.03
CA MET A 1 14.67 -14.17 24.12
C MET A 1 14.16 -13.96 22.71
N GLY A 2 12.93 -14.37 22.40
CA GLY A 2 12.32 -14.12 21.08
C GLY A 2 12.11 -12.61 20.84
N LYS A 3 12.13 -12.20 19.57
CA LYS A 3 11.81 -10.79 19.20
C LYS A 3 10.35 -10.49 19.55
N LEU A 4 10.09 -9.39 20.27
CA LEU A 4 8.73 -8.93 20.54
C LEU A 4 8.21 -8.20 19.31
N ARG A 5 7.10 -8.67 18.74
CA ARG A 5 6.45 -8.15 17.53
C ARG A 5 5.09 -7.52 17.84
N CYS A 6 4.55 -6.81 16.89
CA CYS A 6 3.14 -6.39 16.92
C CYS A 6 2.22 -7.62 16.85
N ASP A 7 1.12 -7.62 17.62
CA ASP A 7 0.27 -8.80 17.83
C ASP A 7 -0.36 -9.35 16.54
N TRP A 8 -0.63 -8.47 15.57
CA TRP A 8 -1.33 -8.83 14.34
C TRP A 8 -0.56 -9.82 13.43
N CYS A 9 0.76 -9.89 13.54
CA CYS A 9 1.56 -10.76 12.68
C CYS A 9 1.91 -12.11 13.31
N ILE A 10 1.72 -12.26 14.62
CA ILE A 10 2.17 -13.43 15.38
C ILE A 10 1.47 -14.71 14.94
N GLY A 11 2.24 -15.80 14.82
CA GLY A 11 1.74 -17.14 14.49
C GLY A 11 1.56 -17.42 13.01
N ASN A 12 2.00 -16.52 12.13
CA ASN A 12 2.01 -16.74 10.70
C ASN A 12 3.37 -16.32 10.10
N PRO A 13 4.21 -17.25 9.64
CA PRO A 13 5.57 -16.94 9.17
C PRO A 13 5.63 -15.87 8.07
N LEU A 14 4.69 -15.88 7.11
CA LEU A 14 4.64 -14.91 6.05
C LEU A 14 4.31 -13.50 6.59
N TYR A 15 3.40 -13.42 7.58
CA TYR A 15 3.05 -12.17 8.22
C TYR A 15 4.18 -11.64 9.09
N GLU A 16 4.87 -12.52 9.84
CA GLU A 16 6.03 -12.15 10.64
C GLU A 16 7.17 -11.64 9.76
N GLN A 17 7.43 -12.30 8.63
CA GLN A 17 8.42 -11.83 7.67
C GLN A 17 8.07 -10.44 7.11
N TYR A 18 6.82 -10.24 6.67
CA TYR A 18 6.36 -8.93 6.19
C TYR A 18 6.50 -7.83 7.24
N HIS A 19 6.12 -8.13 8.51
CA HIS A 19 6.29 -7.21 9.63
C HIS A 19 7.76 -6.88 9.90
N ASP A 20 8.63 -7.90 9.87
CA ASP A 20 10.04 -7.75 10.23
C ASP A 20 10.87 -7.05 9.15
N GLU A 21 10.49 -7.17 7.88
CA GLU A 21 11.32 -6.74 6.75
C GLU A 21 10.75 -5.55 5.98
N GLU A 22 9.43 -5.38 5.94
CA GLU A 22 8.79 -4.41 5.04
C GLU A 22 7.92 -3.37 5.75
N TRP A 23 7.01 -3.80 6.63
CA TRP A 23 6.03 -2.90 7.23
C TRP A 23 6.69 -1.81 8.07
N GLY A 24 6.35 -0.54 7.81
CA GLY A 24 6.93 0.62 8.49
C GLY A 24 8.29 1.06 7.95
N VAL A 25 8.88 0.33 6.99
CA VAL A 25 10.14 0.73 6.36
C VAL A 25 9.88 1.83 5.33
N PRO A 26 10.59 2.98 5.39
CA PRO A 26 10.41 4.07 4.42
C PRO A 26 10.71 3.66 2.99
N VAL A 27 9.73 3.81 2.11
CA VAL A 27 9.80 3.48 0.69
C VAL A 27 9.85 4.75 -0.15
N PHE A 28 10.88 4.88 -0.99
CA PHE A 28 11.10 6.02 -1.89
C PHE A 28 11.11 5.64 -3.37
N ASP A 29 11.02 4.34 -3.68
CA ASP A 29 10.94 3.86 -5.05
C ASP A 29 9.50 3.92 -5.58
N ASP A 30 9.31 4.56 -6.73
CA ASP A 30 7.99 4.76 -7.32
C ASP A 30 7.28 3.43 -7.69
N ASN A 31 8.00 2.40 -8.13
CA ASN A 31 7.39 1.11 -8.47
C ASN A 31 6.87 0.41 -7.22
N THR A 32 7.65 0.41 -6.14
CA THR A 32 7.25 -0.16 -4.86
C THR A 32 6.08 0.61 -4.24
N LEU A 33 6.11 1.95 -4.32
CA LEU A 33 4.98 2.79 -3.88
C LEU A 33 3.70 2.48 -4.65
N PHE A 34 3.80 2.26 -5.97
CA PHE A 34 2.65 1.87 -6.79
C PHE A 34 2.17 0.46 -6.45
N GLU A 35 3.06 -0.52 -6.29
CA GLU A 35 2.71 -1.88 -5.87
C GLU A 35 1.88 -1.86 -4.57
N PHE A 36 2.40 -1.21 -3.52
CA PHE A 36 1.68 -1.11 -2.24
C PHE A 36 0.34 -0.40 -2.40
N LEU A 37 0.28 0.71 -3.13
CA LEU A 37 -0.97 1.43 -3.35
C LEU A 37 -2.03 0.52 -3.99
N ILE A 38 -1.67 -0.25 -4.99
CA ILE A 38 -2.61 -1.16 -5.67
C ILE A 38 -3.00 -2.32 -4.75
N LEU A 39 -2.05 -2.94 -4.06
CA LEU A 39 -2.35 -4.05 -3.14
C LEU A 39 -3.30 -3.61 -2.02
N GLU A 40 -3.13 -2.40 -1.46
CA GLU A 40 -4.04 -1.83 -0.46
C GLU A 40 -5.44 -1.56 -1.04
N THR A 41 -5.54 -1.15 -2.32
CA THR A 41 -6.88 -1.04 -2.95
C THR A 41 -7.56 -2.40 -3.07
N PHE A 42 -6.80 -3.48 -3.31
CA PHE A 42 -7.35 -4.84 -3.36
C PHE A 42 -7.71 -5.38 -1.98
N GLN A 43 -7.06 -4.92 -0.92
CA GLN A 43 -7.38 -5.32 0.45
C GLN A 43 -8.77 -4.88 0.90
N ALA A 44 -9.32 -3.78 0.39
CA ALA A 44 -10.60 -3.24 0.86
C ALA A 44 -11.69 -4.34 0.95
N GLY A 45 -12.17 -4.60 2.18
CA GLY A 45 -13.12 -5.67 2.50
C GLY A 45 -12.49 -7.06 2.76
N LEU A 46 -11.16 -7.16 2.79
CA LEU A 46 -10.40 -8.41 3.02
C LEU A 46 -9.35 -8.21 4.11
N SER A 47 -8.78 -9.30 4.63
CA SER A 47 -7.60 -9.23 5.49
C SER A 47 -6.32 -9.06 4.66
N TRP A 48 -5.33 -8.35 5.21
CA TRP A 48 -4.04 -8.15 4.54
C TRP A 48 -3.33 -9.46 4.21
N ILE A 49 -3.37 -10.45 5.09
CA ILE A 49 -2.77 -11.77 4.84
C ILE A 49 -3.35 -12.44 3.58
N THR A 50 -4.61 -12.18 3.24
CA THR A 50 -5.23 -12.71 2.02
C THR A 50 -4.59 -12.10 0.77
N VAL A 51 -4.28 -10.81 0.79
CA VAL A 51 -3.58 -10.11 -0.29
C VAL A 51 -2.11 -10.54 -0.34
N LEU A 52 -1.45 -10.57 0.82
CA LEU A 52 -0.05 -10.93 0.94
C LEU A 52 0.26 -12.33 0.39
N ARG A 53 -0.61 -13.32 0.68
CA ARG A 53 -0.49 -14.68 0.11
C ARG A 53 -0.61 -14.73 -1.42
N LYS A 54 -1.23 -13.73 -2.02
CA LYS A 54 -1.43 -13.64 -3.46
C LYS A 54 -0.47 -12.66 -4.14
N ARG A 55 0.43 -12.01 -3.38
CA ARG A 55 1.29 -10.93 -3.86
C ARG A 55 2.13 -11.33 -5.08
N GLU A 56 2.75 -12.51 -5.06
CA GLU A 56 3.53 -13.01 -6.20
C GLU A 56 2.66 -13.26 -7.43
N ASN A 57 1.45 -13.76 -7.25
CA ASN A 57 0.50 -13.92 -8.34
C ASN A 57 0.04 -12.55 -8.89
N PHE A 58 -0.12 -11.54 -8.02
CA PHE A 58 -0.40 -10.17 -8.44
C PHE A 58 0.78 -9.59 -9.23
N ARG A 59 2.02 -9.78 -8.78
CA ARG A 59 3.22 -9.34 -9.50
C ARG A 59 3.27 -9.95 -10.91
N ALA A 60 3.09 -11.26 -11.01
CA ALA A 60 3.06 -11.96 -12.31
C ALA A 60 1.90 -11.48 -13.20
N ALA A 61 0.71 -11.25 -12.64
CA ALA A 61 -0.49 -10.85 -13.38
C ALA A 61 -0.45 -9.40 -13.89
N PHE A 62 0.17 -8.49 -13.10
CA PHE A 62 0.22 -7.05 -13.34
C PHE A 62 1.61 -6.57 -13.80
N ASP A 63 2.38 -7.41 -14.51
CA ASP A 63 3.70 -7.06 -15.07
C ASP A 63 4.66 -6.45 -14.04
N ASN A 64 4.75 -7.05 -12.85
CA ASN A 64 5.52 -6.57 -11.70
C ASN A 64 5.16 -5.13 -11.28
N PHE A 65 3.89 -4.78 -11.39
CA PHE A 65 3.36 -3.45 -11.12
C PHE A 65 4.07 -2.32 -11.90
N ASP A 66 4.59 -2.63 -13.09
CA ASP A 66 5.06 -1.62 -14.01
C ASP A 66 3.88 -0.71 -14.42
N TYR A 67 3.74 0.43 -13.75
CA TYR A 67 2.63 1.36 -13.96
C TYR A 67 2.56 1.86 -15.41
N LYS A 68 3.67 1.88 -16.17
CA LYS A 68 3.67 2.27 -17.59
C LYS A 68 3.01 1.23 -18.48
N LYS A 69 3.17 -0.06 -18.14
CA LYS A 69 2.47 -1.17 -18.79
C LYS A 69 1.02 -1.23 -18.36
N VAL A 70 0.78 -1.19 -17.05
CA VAL A 70 -0.56 -1.27 -16.45
C VAL A 70 -1.47 -0.15 -16.97
N ALA A 71 -0.96 1.08 -17.13
CA ALA A 71 -1.73 2.21 -17.68
C ALA A 71 -2.26 1.99 -19.11
N LYS A 72 -1.70 1.01 -19.84
CA LYS A 72 -2.04 0.68 -21.23
C LYS A 72 -2.88 -0.59 -21.38
N TYR A 73 -3.28 -1.24 -20.31
CA TYR A 73 -4.08 -2.46 -20.39
C TYR A 73 -5.40 -2.20 -21.11
N ASN A 74 -5.70 -3.09 -22.05
CA ASN A 74 -6.94 -3.09 -22.84
C ASN A 74 -7.98 -4.04 -22.24
N GLN A 75 -9.13 -4.17 -22.91
CA GLN A 75 -10.20 -5.05 -22.45
C GLN A 75 -9.78 -6.53 -22.40
N ASP A 76 -9.00 -7.02 -23.36
CA ASP A 76 -8.54 -8.41 -23.40
C ASP A 76 -7.69 -8.74 -22.16
N LYS A 77 -6.79 -7.82 -21.75
CA LYS A 77 -6.00 -7.98 -20.52
C LYS A 77 -6.89 -7.98 -19.28
N ILE A 78 -7.92 -7.11 -19.23
CA ILE A 78 -8.89 -7.11 -18.12
C ILE A 78 -9.61 -8.45 -18.02
N ASP A 79 -10.06 -9.01 -19.13
CA ASP A 79 -10.78 -10.27 -19.15
C ASP A 79 -9.85 -11.45 -18.76
N THR A 80 -8.62 -11.46 -19.22
CA THR A 80 -7.57 -12.41 -18.75
C THR A 80 -7.36 -12.31 -17.23
N LEU A 81 -7.28 -11.11 -16.67
CA LEU A 81 -7.13 -10.92 -15.23
C LEU A 81 -8.34 -11.42 -14.43
N LEU A 82 -9.54 -11.31 -14.98
CA LEU A 82 -10.77 -11.81 -14.36
C LEU A 82 -10.86 -13.35 -14.32
N GLU A 83 -10.18 -14.02 -15.22
CA GLU A 83 -10.08 -15.49 -15.25
C GLU A 83 -8.99 -16.01 -14.31
N ASN A 84 -8.03 -15.18 -13.90
CA ASN A 84 -6.90 -15.59 -13.09
C ASN A 84 -7.31 -15.83 -11.62
N ALA A 85 -7.45 -17.09 -11.21
CA ALA A 85 -7.76 -17.48 -9.83
C ALA A 85 -6.65 -17.14 -8.82
N GLY A 86 -5.44 -16.86 -9.28
CA GLY A 86 -4.31 -16.46 -8.44
C GLY A 86 -4.47 -15.08 -7.79
N ILE A 87 -5.31 -14.21 -8.35
CA ILE A 87 -5.56 -12.86 -7.84
C ILE A 87 -6.99 -12.70 -7.29
N ILE A 88 -7.28 -11.51 -6.76
CA ILE A 88 -8.65 -11.13 -6.36
C ILE A 88 -9.39 -10.64 -7.60
N ARG A 89 -10.33 -11.45 -8.11
CA ARG A 89 -11.06 -11.22 -9.37
C ARG A 89 -12.21 -10.22 -9.20
N ASN A 90 -11.88 -8.95 -8.97
CA ASN A 90 -12.86 -7.87 -8.86
C ASN A 90 -12.70 -6.91 -10.05
N ARG A 91 -13.69 -6.90 -10.97
CA ARG A 91 -13.66 -6.10 -12.20
C ARG A 91 -13.46 -4.60 -11.93
N LEU A 92 -14.10 -4.06 -10.89
CA LEU A 92 -13.98 -2.63 -10.56
C LEU A 92 -12.58 -2.30 -10.07
N LYS A 93 -11.97 -3.14 -9.22
CA LYS A 93 -10.62 -2.95 -8.71
C LYS A 93 -9.56 -3.12 -9.83
N ILE A 94 -9.74 -4.10 -10.74
CA ILE A 94 -8.87 -4.27 -11.90
C ILE A 94 -8.91 -3.04 -12.81
N LYS A 95 -10.10 -2.54 -13.15
CA LYS A 95 -10.24 -1.30 -13.92
C LYS A 95 -9.66 -0.09 -13.19
N ALA A 96 -9.87 0.00 -11.88
CA ALA A 96 -9.31 1.06 -11.07
C ALA A 96 -7.78 1.05 -11.06
N THR A 97 -7.13 -0.12 -11.11
CA THR A 97 -5.66 -0.22 -11.21
C THR A 97 -5.12 0.49 -12.45
N ILE A 98 -5.81 0.37 -13.59
CA ILE A 98 -5.43 1.06 -14.83
C ILE A 98 -5.58 2.58 -14.67
N THR A 99 -6.73 3.04 -14.15
CA THR A 99 -6.98 4.45 -13.88
C THR A 99 -5.94 5.02 -12.90
N ASN A 100 -5.62 4.27 -11.85
CA ASN A 100 -4.63 4.66 -10.85
C ASN A 100 -3.22 4.75 -11.46
N ALA A 101 -2.85 3.83 -12.36
CA ALA A 101 -1.57 3.90 -13.07
C ALA A 101 -1.46 5.16 -13.95
N GLN A 102 -2.53 5.52 -14.65
CA GLN A 102 -2.59 6.74 -15.45
C GLN A 102 -2.47 8.01 -14.58
N ALA A 103 -3.21 8.07 -13.47
CA ALA A 103 -3.14 9.17 -12.51
C ALA A 103 -1.78 9.25 -11.81
N PHE A 104 -1.15 8.11 -11.53
CA PHE A 104 0.20 8.01 -10.97
C PHE A 104 1.24 8.64 -11.91
N MET A 105 1.17 8.33 -13.19
CA MET A 105 2.04 8.93 -14.21
C MET A 105 1.79 10.44 -14.40
N ALA A 106 0.55 10.90 -14.23
CA ALA A 106 0.24 12.34 -14.26
C ALA A 106 0.89 13.07 -13.08
N ILE A 107 0.88 12.48 -11.88
CA ILE A 107 1.61 13.02 -10.72
C ILE A 107 3.12 13.05 -10.97
N GLN A 108 3.69 11.99 -11.54
CA GLN A 108 5.12 12.00 -11.89
C GLN A 108 5.48 13.12 -12.85
N LYS A 109 4.62 13.40 -13.83
CA LYS A 109 4.84 14.51 -14.77
C LYS A 109 4.80 15.88 -14.08
N GLU A 110 3.92 16.07 -13.09
CA GLU A 110 3.75 17.32 -12.35
C GLU A 110 4.86 17.55 -11.31
N PHE A 111 5.21 16.51 -10.54
CA PHE A 111 6.12 16.61 -9.38
C PHE A 111 7.52 16.04 -9.63
N GLY A 112 7.77 15.41 -10.78
CA GLY A 112 9.01 14.73 -11.13
C GLY A 112 9.05 13.24 -10.67
N SER A 113 8.35 12.87 -9.59
CA SER A 113 8.12 11.47 -9.15
C SER A 113 6.91 11.39 -8.24
N PHE A 114 6.34 10.20 -8.08
CA PHE A 114 5.29 9.96 -7.09
C PHE A 114 5.84 10.04 -5.66
N ASN A 115 7.07 9.58 -5.47
CA ASN A 115 7.80 9.73 -4.21
C ASN A 115 7.83 11.21 -3.75
N LYS A 116 8.28 12.13 -4.59
CA LYS A 116 8.31 13.57 -4.24
C LYS A 116 6.93 14.11 -3.89
N TYR A 117 5.88 13.64 -4.56
CA TYR A 117 4.52 14.04 -4.28
C TYR A 117 4.01 13.50 -2.95
N ILE A 118 4.16 12.20 -2.68
CA ILE A 118 3.54 11.59 -1.50
C ILE A 118 4.26 11.96 -0.21
N TRP A 119 5.59 12.00 -0.25
CA TRP A 119 6.39 12.33 0.93
C TRP A 119 6.33 13.80 1.34
N LYS A 120 5.89 14.72 0.46
CA LYS A 120 5.68 16.13 0.86
C LYS A 120 4.64 16.29 1.99
N PHE A 121 3.71 15.35 2.13
CA PHE A 121 2.69 15.38 3.16
C PHE A 121 3.23 15.10 4.57
N THR A 122 4.46 14.60 4.66
CA THR A 122 5.17 14.35 5.93
C THR A 122 6.52 15.08 5.96
N ASP A 123 6.69 16.13 5.16
CA ASP A 123 7.95 16.89 5.04
C ASP A 123 9.16 16.01 4.74
N GLY A 124 8.95 14.92 4.00
CA GLY A 124 9.98 13.97 3.58
C GLY A 124 10.48 13.03 4.68
N LYS A 125 9.78 12.93 5.81
CA LYS A 125 10.22 12.13 6.96
C LYS A 125 9.09 11.24 7.50
N PRO A 126 9.40 10.05 8.04
CA PRO A 126 8.43 9.26 8.78
C PRO A 126 7.86 9.99 10.00
N ILE A 127 6.57 9.80 10.23
CA ILE A 127 5.93 10.22 11.49
C ILE A 127 6.02 9.04 12.45
N LYS A 128 6.75 9.18 13.55
CA LYS A 128 6.89 8.13 14.56
C LYS A 128 5.82 8.29 15.62
N ASN A 129 4.86 7.36 15.64
CA ASN A 129 3.81 7.30 16.66
C ASN A 129 4.29 6.53 17.91
N THR A 130 3.55 6.61 19.02
CA THR A 130 3.95 6.02 20.32
C THR A 130 2.86 5.11 20.88
N PHE A 131 2.29 4.25 20.02
CA PHE A 131 1.22 3.32 20.42
C PHE A 131 1.74 2.20 21.32
N LYS A 132 1.04 1.94 22.40
CA LYS A 132 1.34 0.88 23.36
C LYS A 132 0.53 -0.39 23.08
N SER A 133 -0.61 -0.25 22.41
CA SER A 133 -1.49 -1.35 22.05
C SER A 133 -2.05 -1.18 20.65
N MET A 134 -2.47 -2.29 20.03
CA MET A 134 -3.11 -2.26 18.70
C MET A 134 -4.43 -1.48 18.68
N SER A 135 -5.13 -1.39 19.80
CA SER A 135 -6.39 -0.64 19.92
C SER A 135 -6.21 0.88 19.87
N GLU A 136 -4.98 1.38 20.08
CA GLU A 136 -4.67 2.80 19.98
C GLU A 136 -4.42 3.24 18.53
N ILE A 137 -4.10 2.30 17.63
CA ILE A 137 -3.84 2.60 16.22
C ILE A 137 -5.16 2.96 15.54
N PRO A 138 -5.30 4.17 15.01
CA PRO A 138 -6.54 4.60 14.36
C PRO A 138 -6.70 3.92 13.00
N ALA A 139 -7.95 3.80 12.53
CA ALA A 139 -8.22 3.33 11.18
C ALA A 139 -7.89 4.37 10.09
N ASN A 140 -7.77 5.65 10.46
CA ASN A 140 -7.43 6.78 9.60
C ASN A 140 -7.01 7.99 10.46
N THR A 141 -6.43 9.00 9.81
CA THR A 141 -6.01 10.26 10.44
C THR A 141 -6.42 11.45 9.56
N LEU A 142 -6.33 12.67 10.09
CA LEU A 142 -6.53 13.89 9.31
C LEU A 142 -5.56 13.97 8.12
N LEU A 143 -4.35 13.44 8.29
CA LEU A 143 -3.37 13.40 7.21
C LEU A 143 -3.79 12.42 6.10
N SER A 144 -4.22 11.20 6.46
CA SER A 144 -4.72 10.24 5.47
C SER A 144 -6.00 10.75 4.78
N ASP A 145 -6.86 11.50 5.49
CA ASP A 145 -8.01 12.18 4.89
C ASP A 145 -7.58 13.20 3.82
N THR A 146 -6.57 14.00 4.13
CA THR A 146 -6.03 15.02 3.24
C THR A 146 -5.43 14.39 1.98
N ILE A 147 -4.60 13.37 2.14
CA ILE A 147 -4.00 12.63 1.03
C ILE A 147 -5.08 11.93 0.19
N SER A 148 -6.04 11.27 0.84
CA SER A 148 -7.16 10.61 0.16
C SER A 148 -7.98 11.58 -0.69
N LYS A 149 -8.27 12.77 -0.16
CA LYS A 149 -9.00 13.82 -0.90
C LYS A 149 -8.22 14.32 -2.10
N ASP A 150 -6.92 14.57 -1.96
CA ASP A 150 -6.08 15.04 -3.08
C ASP A 150 -5.94 13.96 -4.15
N LEU A 151 -5.68 12.70 -3.78
CA LEU A 151 -5.62 11.59 -4.73
C LEU A 151 -6.95 11.38 -5.49
N LYS A 152 -8.09 11.45 -4.80
CA LYS A 152 -9.41 11.37 -5.45
C LYS A 152 -9.62 12.50 -6.45
N LYS A 153 -9.24 13.73 -6.10
CA LYS A 153 -9.30 14.90 -7.00
C LYS A 153 -8.43 14.69 -8.25
N ARG A 154 -7.32 13.96 -8.12
CA ARG A 154 -6.41 13.60 -9.22
C ARG A 154 -6.87 12.39 -10.03
N GLY A 155 -8.04 11.82 -9.71
CA GLY A 155 -8.66 10.74 -10.47
C GLY A 155 -8.42 9.33 -9.94
N PHE A 156 -7.67 9.15 -8.85
CA PHE A 156 -7.48 7.84 -8.24
C PHE A 156 -8.79 7.24 -7.74
N LYS A 157 -8.89 5.91 -7.79
CA LYS A 157 -10.04 5.11 -7.37
C LYS A 157 -9.65 4.18 -6.23
N PHE A 158 -10.61 3.85 -5.38
CA PHE A 158 -10.42 3.00 -4.19
C PHE A 158 -9.33 3.49 -3.21
N VAL A 159 -9.12 4.79 -3.17
CA VAL A 159 -8.15 5.46 -2.27
C VAL A 159 -8.89 6.15 -1.12
N GLY A 160 -9.78 5.43 -0.42
CA GLY A 160 -10.41 5.89 0.80
C GLY A 160 -9.38 6.16 1.90
N THR A 161 -9.75 6.96 2.91
CA THR A 161 -8.80 7.36 3.97
C THR A 161 -8.17 6.16 4.69
N THR A 162 -8.94 5.10 4.97
CA THR A 162 -8.43 3.87 5.58
C THR A 162 -7.42 3.15 4.70
N VAL A 163 -7.66 3.08 3.37
CA VAL A 163 -6.72 2.51 2.40
C VAL A 163 -5.43 3.34 2.35
N ILE A 164 -5.56 4.65 2.39
CA ILE A 164 -4.40 5.54 2.37
C ILE A 164 -3.62 5.44 3.68
N TYR A 165 -4.29 5.31 4.83
CA TYR A 165 -3.58 5.12 6.09
C TYR A 165 -2.81 3.78 6.11
N ALA A 166 -3.42 2.70 5.61
CA ALA A 166 -2.73 1.42 5.44
C ALA A 166 -1.52 1.53 4.50
N HIS A 167 -1.65 2.28 3.39
CA HIS A 167 -0.53 2.57 2.51
C HIS A 167 0.59 3.37 3.21
N MET A 168 0.23 4.35 4.06
CA MET A 168 1.21 5.12 4.86
C MET A 168 1.97 4.21 5.84
N GLN A 169 1.28 3.26 6.48
CA GLN A 169 1.88 2.27 7.36
C GLN A 169 2.81 1.31 6.59
N ALA A 170 2.32 0.75 5.47
CA ALA A 170 3.07 -0.21 4.66
C ALA A 170 4.35 0.40 4.05
N THR A 171 4.32 1.70 3.72
CA THR A 171 5.43 2.41 3.07
C THR A 171 6.28 3.27 4.02
N GLY A 172 6.07 3.13 5.33
CA GLY A 172 6.86 3.80 6.36
C GLY A 172 6.70 5.31 6.42
N MET A 173 5.63 5.88 5.83
CA MET A 173 5.28 7.29 6.05
C MET A 173 4.87 7.53 7.50
N VAL A 174 4.35 6.50 8.17
CA VAL A 174 4.13 6.45 9.61
C VAL A 174 4.79 5.19 10.17
N ASN A 175 5.45 5.31 11.32
CA ASN A 175 5.91 4.17 12.09
C ASN A 175 4.89 3.89 13.19
N ASP A 176 4.08 2.85 12.98
CA ASP A 176 3.02 2.40 13.88
C ASP A 176 3.35 1.10 14.59
N HIS A 177 4.62 0.69 14.59
CA HIS A 177 5.05 -0.37 15.48
C HIS A 177 4.77 0.01 16.93
N LYS A 178 4.28 -0.95 17.74
CA LYS A 178 4.13 -0.71 19.19
C LYS A 178 5.48 -0.35 19.81
N VAL A 179 5.46 0.49 20.83
CA VAL A 179 6.70 0.98 21.48
C VAL A 179 7.59 -0.14 22.04
N ASP A 180 7.02 -1.30 22.36
CA ASP A 180 7.71 -2.49 22.83
C ASP A 180 8.12 -3.45 21.70
N CYS A 181 7.70 -3.19 20.45
CA CYS A 181 8.11 -3.97 19.29
C CYS A 181 9.58 -3.71 18.95
N PHE A 182 10.32 -4.79 18.63
CA PHE A 182 11.74 -4.66 18.29
C PHE A 182 11.98 -3.73 17.09
N ARG A 183 11.03 -3.66 16.14
CA ARG A 183 11.14 -2.79 14.97
C ARG A 183 10.93 -1.30 15.27
N TYR A 184 10.30 -0.96 16.39
CA TYR A 184 9.93 0.44 16.72
C TYR A 184 11.10 1.43 16.62
N ASN A 185 12.30 1.01 17.02
CA ASN A 185 13.51 1.85 16.98
C ASN A 185 14.41 1.58 15.76
N GLU A 186 14.06 0.63 14.91
CA GLU A 186 14.86 0.26 13.73
C GLU A 186 14.37 0.94 12.45
N VAL A 187 13.11 1.43 12.44
CA VAL A 187 12.45 2.09 11.31
C VAL A 187 11.96 3.47 11.69
#